data_437b9e4b40e8e5621a2d856cfbc475f1
#
_entry.id   437b9e4b40e8e5621a2d856cfbc475f1
#
_cell.length_a   1.000
_cell.length_b   1.000
_cell.length_c   1.000
_cell.angle_alpha   90.00
_cell.angle_beta   90.00
_cell.angle_gamma   90.00
#
_symmetry.space_group_name_H-M   'P 1'
#
loop_
_entity.id
_entity.type
_entity.pdbx_description
1 polymer ?
#
loop_
_entity_poly.entity_id
_entity_poly.type
_entity_poly.pdbx_seq_one_letter_code
_entity_poly.pdbx_strand_id
1 'polypeptide(L)' 'NDLQLSNESKKDKGGNDVDGTWGDWTLQEGENDVYMLNNRSGKKFKIKMEEVE' A
#
# COMPACT_ATOMS: atom_id res chain seq x y z
N ASN A 1 -4.77 -13.79 -5.06
CA ASN A 1 -5.22 -13.09 -3.85
C ASN A 1 -4.35 -11.87 -3.61
N ASP A 2 -4.98 -10.73 -3.37
CA ASP A 2 -4.27 -9.49 -3.09
C ASP A 2 -4.00 -9.36 -1.60
N LEU A 3 -2.89 -8.71 -1.27
CA LEU A 3 -2.58 -8.37 0.11
C LEU A 3 -3.04 -6.95 0.37
N GLN A 4 -3.89 -6.76 1.38
CA GLN A 4 -4.39 -5.43 1.73
C GLN A 4 -3.74 -4.96 3.02
N LEU A 5 -3.29 -3.71 3.02
CA LEU A 5 -2.72 -3.03 4.19
C LEU A 5 -3.65 -1.88 4.53
N SER A 6 -4.31 -1.95 5.68
CA SER A 6 -5.24 -0.92 6.08
C SER A 6 -5.23 -0.72 7.58
N ASN A 7 -5.24 0.53 8.00
CA ASN A 7 -5.44 0.88 9.40
C ASN A 7 -6.63 1.83 9.55
N GLU A 8 -7.64 1.63 8.72
CA GLU A 8 -8.86 2.44 8.78
C GLU A 8 -9.51 2.43 10.15
N SER A 9 -9.36 1.32 10.88
CA SER A 9 -9.89 1.21 12.23
C SER A 9 -9.28 2.24 13.19
N LYS A 10 -8.13 2.82 12.83
CA LYS A 10 -7.44 3.81 13.65
C LYS A 10 -7.61 5.24 13.13
N LYS A 11 -8.51 5.48 12.17
CA LYS A 11 -8.64 6.81 11.57
C LYS A 11 -9.01 7.89 12.59
N ASP A 12 -9.72 7.51 13.66
CA ASP A 12 -10.10 8.44 14.73
C ASP A 12 -9.29 8.20 16.00
N LYS A 13 -8.19 7.44 15.92
CA LYS A 13 -7.41 7.01 17.09
C LYS A 13 -5.92 7.23 16.89
N GLY A 14 -5.54 8.24 16.08
CA GLY A 14 -4.14 8.59 15.90
C GLY A 14 -3.46 8.00 14.69
N GLY A 15 -4.12 7.13 13.93
CA GLY A 15 -3.54 6.59 12.71
C GLY A 15 -2.29 5.74 12.93
N ASN A 16 -1.33 5.86 12.02
CA ASN A 16 -0.08 5.10 12.12
C ASN A 16 0.92 5.82 13.05
N ASP A 17 2.01 5.13 13.39
CA ASP A 17 2.98 5.61 14.36
C ASP A 17 3.99 6.61 13.80
N VAL A 18 3.96 6.87 12.51
CA VAL A 18 4.95 7.75 11.87
C VAL A 18 4.40 9.14 11.65
N ASP A 19 3.26 9.26 10.96
CA ASP A 19 2.70 10.57 10.65
C ASP A 19 1.26 10.75 11.13
N GLY A 20 0.71 9.73 11.81
CA GLY A 20 -0.63 9.85 12.40
C GLY A 20 -1.77 9.79 11.41
N THR A 21 -1.52 9.35 10.18
CA THR A 21 -2.58 9.23 9.19
C THR A 21 -3.05 7.79 9.06
N TRP A 22 -4.21 7.61 8.42
CA TRP A 22 -4.68 6.27 8.09
C TRP A 22 -4.61 6.07 6.59
N GLY A 23 -4.39 4.84 6.18
CA GLY A 23 -4.31 4.50 4.78
C GLY A 23 -4.97 3.17 4.48
N ASP A 24 -5.11 2.91 3.19
CA ASP A 24 -5.69 1.67 2.70
C ASP A 24 -5.00 1.38 1.37
N TRP A 25 -4.19 0.32 1.35
CA TRP A 25 -3.36 -0.03 0.20
C TRP A 25 -3.56 -1.49 -0.17
N THR A 26 -3.41 -1.77 -1.47
CA THR A 26 -3.43 -3.14 -1.98
C THR A 26 -2.12 -3.42 -2.70
N LEU A 27 -1.52 -4.56 -2.39
CA LEU A 27 -0.30 -5.04 -3.06
C LEU A 27 -0.71 -6.09 -4.09
N GLN A 28 -0.35 -5.86 -5.35
CA GLN A 28 -0.70 -6.79 -6.44
C GLN A 28 0.51 -7.20 -7.23
N GLU A 29 0.52 -8.45 -7.66
CA GLU A 29 1.59 -8.99 -8.49
C GLU A 29 1.19 -8.93 -9.96
N GLY A 30 2.13 -8.48 -10.80
CA GLY A 30 2.02 -8.60 -12.24
C GLY A 30 2.96 -9.66 -12.75
N GLU A 31 3.00 -9.84 -14.06
CA GLU A 31 3.90 -10.84 -14.63
C GLU A 31 5.37 -10.48 -14.38
N ASN A 32 5.71 -9.22 -14.50
CA ASN A 32 7.11 -8.79 -14.39
C ASN A 32 7.33 -7.76 -13.27
N ASP A 33 6.29 -7.22 -12.69
CA ASP A 33 6.39 -6.14 -11.71
C ASP A 33 5.44 -6.35 -10.56
N VAL A 34 5.70 -5.64 -9.48
CA VAL A 34 4.81 -5.61 -8.31
C VAL A 34 4.28 -4.20 -8.17
N TYR A 35 3.00 -4.09 -7.85
CA TYR A 35 2.31 -2.80 -7.79
C TYR A 35 1.69 -2.54 -6.43
N MET A 36 1.66 -1.26 -6.06
CA MET A 36 0.93 -0.80 -4.87
C MET A 36 -0.19 0.11 -5.34
N LEU A 37 -1.39 -0.17 -4.87
CA LEU A 37 -2.56 0.65 -5.16
C LEU A 37 -2.99 1.39 -3.90
N ASN A 38 -3.07 2.72 -4.00
CA ASN A 38 -3.61 3.52 -2.90
C ASN A 38 -5.13 3.55 -3.05
N ASN A 39 -5.82 2.82 -2.19
CA ASN A 39 -7.28 2.69 -2.32
C ASN A 39 -8.02 3.96 -1.91
N ARG A 40 -7.37 4.87 -1.21
CA ARG A 40 -7.98 6.15 -0.84
C ARG A 40 -7.94 7.15 -1.97
N SER A 41 -6.80 7.26 -2.66
CA SER A 41 -6.63 8.22 -3.75
C SER A 41 -6.97 7.63 -5.12
N GLY A 42 -6.98 6.30 -5.24
CA GLY A 42 -7.15 5.61 -6.50
C GLY A 42 -5.91 5.57 -7.36
N LYS A 43 -4.80 6.08 -6.85
CA LYS A 43 -3.54 6.10 -7.60
C LYS A 43 -2.84 4.75 -7.52
N LYS A 44 -2.13 4.39 -8.60
CA LYS A 44 -1.42 3.12 -8.72
C LYS A 44 0.06 3.39 -8.92
N PHE A 45 0.88 2.60 -8.24
CA PHE A 45 2.34 2.78 -8.26
C PHE A 45 3.02 1.47 -8.59
N LYS A 46 4.13 1.55 -9.33
CA LYS A 46 4.98 0.40 -9.59
C LYS A 46 6.14 0.42 -8.60
N ILE A 47 6.39 -0.70 -7.95
CA ILE A 47 7.51 -0.80 -7.03
C ILE A 47 8.79 -1.01 -7.84
N LYS A 48 9.76 -0.13 -7.61
CA LYS A 48 11.08 -0.27 -8.24
C LYS A 48 11.93 -1.22 -7.42
N MET A 49 12.51 -2.21 -8.11
CA MET A 49 13.31 -3.22 -7.44
C MET A 49 14.61 -3.42 -8.20
N GLU A 50 15.64 -3.82 -7.46
CA GLU A 50 16.95 -4.09 -8.04
C GLU A 50 17.12 -5.59 -8.24
N GLU A 51 17.52 -5.97 -9.45
CA GLU A 51 17.74 -7.38 -9.75
C GLU A 51 19.00 -7.87 -9.05
N VAL A 52 18.93 -9.06 -8.48
CA VAL A 52 20.04 -9.70 -7.82
C VAL A 52 20.43 -10.94 -8.64
N GLU A 53 21.73 -11.09 -8.94
CA GLU A 53 22.19 -12.21 -9.72
C GLU A 53 22.56 -13.40 -8.85
#